data_cdd420ea2f16f940828ac97338a5e6e1
#
_entry.id   cdd420ea2f16f940828ac97338a5e6e1
#
_cell.length_a   1.000
_cell.length_b   1.000
_cell.length_c   1.000
_cell.angle_alpha   90.00
_cell.angle_beta   90.00
_cell.angle_gamma   90.00
#
_symmetry.space_group_name_H-M   'P 1'
#
loop_
_entity.id
_entity.type
_entity.pdbx_description
1 polymer ?
#
loop_
_entity_poly.entity_id
_entity_poly.type
_entity_poly.pdbx_seq_one_letter_code
_entity_poly.pdbx_strand_id
1 'polypeptide(L)'
;MPGRFTGQVAIVTAGGSGIGAATARRFAAEGAAVVVADLSGTRAEAVASSITTGGGRAAPIKMDASDPAAVRRTLQLALDTFGRLDVMVNNAGLAEPAPLDEISLESWNRVIAVTLTSVFLGMKHCLPIMRARGKGVIVNTASISGTGGDYGLSSYNAAKAGVINLTRSAALENARHHIRINCVCPGAIDTRGIQILGRDRADELRRQHAAVHPIGRVGEADEIASTVLFLASDEASFITGAALVVDGGLTAHTGLPHFRRPTP
;
A
#
# COMPACT_ATOMS: atom_id res chain seq x y z
N MET A 1 7.76 -16.16 -21.58
CA MET A 1 7.52 -14.75 -21.97
C MET A 1 8.21 -13.86 -20.94
N PRO A 2 8.78 -12.71 -21.31
CA PRO A 2 9.31 -11.76 -20.32
C PRO A 2 8.17 -11.32 -19.38
N GLY A 3 8.49 -11.12 -18.09
CA GLY A 3 7.52 -10.64 -17.10
C GLY A 3 7.04 -9.21 -17.42
N ARG A 4 5.85 -8.83 -16.94
CA ARG A 4 5.21 -7.52 -17.21
C ARG A 4 6.07 -6.31 -16.83
N PHE A 5 6.99 -6.47 -15.88
CA PHE A 5 7.85 -5.41 -15.35
C PHE A 5 9.32 -5.60 -15.68
N THR A 6 9.64 -6.42 -16.70
CA THR A 6 11.04 -6.64 -17.13
C THR A 6 11.73 -5.32 -17.45
N GLY A 7 12.89 -5.08 -16.83
CA GLY A 7 13.68 -3.87 -17.00
C GLY A 7 13.14 -2.62 -16.28
N GLN A 8 12.07 -2.75 -15.48
CA GLN A 8 11.53 -1.67 -14.64
C GLN A 8 12.10 -1.75 -13.22
N VAL A 9 12.02 -0.65 -12.50
CA VAL A 9 12.43 -0.51 -11.09
C VAL A 9 11.25 -0.03 -10.26
N ALA A 10 10.93 -0.79 -9.21
CA ALA A 10 9.88 -0.47 -8.25
C ALA A 10 10.47 -0.17 -6.86
N ILE A 11 9.93 0.81 -6.17
CA ILE A 11 10.15 1.03 -4.74
C ILE A 11 8.87 0.64 -4.00
N VAL A 12 8.98 -0.17 -2.94
CA VAL A 12 7.86 -0.56 -2.09
C VAL A 12 8.16 -0.16 -0.65
N THR A 13 7.37 0.77 -0.09
CA THR A 13 7.49 1.20 1.31
C THR A 13 6.74 0.24 2.23
N ALA A 14 7.21 0.07 3.47
CA ALA A 14 6.80 -1.00 4.38
C ALA A 14 6.84 -2.38 3.68
N GLY A 15 7.90 -2.58 2.86
CA GLY A 15 8.10 -3.75 2.02
C GLY A 15 8.58 -5.00 2.77
N GLY A 16 8.84 -4.89 4.07
CA GLY A 16 9.37 -6.00 4.89
C GLY A 16 8.31 -6.96 5.45
N SER A 17 7.01 -6.69 5.27
CA SER A 17 5.94 -7.57 5.77
C SER A 17 4.61 -7.36 5.02
N GLY A 18 3.66 -8.29 5.21
CA GLY A 18 2.27 -8.18 4.74
C GLY A 18 2.16 -7.81 3.26
N ILE A 19 1.26 -6.87 2.96
CA ILE A 19 0.98 -6.41 1.59
C ILE A 19 2.25 -5.92 0.89
N GLY A 20 3.10 -5.14 1.59
CA GLY A 20 4.33 -4.62 1.01
C GLY A 20 5.31 -5.74 0.59
N ALA A 21 5.50 -6.75 1.43
CA ALA A 21 6.38 -7.88 1.12
C ALA A 21 5.84 -8.74 -0.03
N ALA A 22 4.52 -9.00 -0.06
CA ALA A 22 3.88 -9.70 -1.16
C ALA A 22 4.04 -8.91 -2.47
N THR A 23 3.80 -7.60 -2.44
CA THR A 23 3.96 -6.70 -3.59
C THR A 23 5.40 -6.71 -4.11
N ALA A 24 6.39 -6.60 -3.21
CA ALA A 24 7.81 -6.61 -3.59
C ALA A 24 8.20 -7.92 -4.28
N ARG A 25 7.80 -9.07 -3.71
CA ARG A 25 8.09 -10.38 -4.30
C ARG A 25 7.42 -10.55 -5.67
N ARG A 26 6.17 -10.12 -5.82
CA ARG A 26 5.46 -10.23 -7.10
C ARG A 26 6.08 -9.34 -8.19
N PHE A 27 6.47 -8.10 -7.87
CA PHE A 27 7.19 -7.25 -8.83
C PHE A 27 8.48 -7.94 -9.31
N ALA A 28 9.24 -8.52 -8.38
CA ALA A 28 10.47 -9.22 -8.73
C ALA A 28 10.22 -10.48 -9.57
N ALA A 29 9.21 -11.28 -9.23
CA ALA A 29 8.81 -12.47 -9.99
C ALA A 29 8.37 -12.11 -11.42
N GLU A 30 7.88 -10.89 -11.64
CA GLU A 30 7.51 -10.38 -12.96
C GLU A 30 8.60 -9.52 -13.62
N GLY A 31 9.85 -9.63 -13.14
CA GLY A 31 11.06 -9.12 -13.80
C GLY A 31 11.48 -7.71 -13.39
N ALA A 32 10.83 -7.06 -12.43
CA ALA A 32 11.28 -5.78 -11.88
C ALA A 32 12.51 -5.95 -10.99
N ALA A 33 13.37 -4.92 -10.94
CA ALA A 33 14.26 -4.71 -9.80
C ALA A 33 13.49 -3.96 -8.71
N VAL A 34 13.66 -4.35 -7.43
CA VAL A 34 12.84 -3.83 -6.34
C VAL A 34 13.68 -3.24 -5.22
N VAL A 35 13.42 -2.00 -4.84
CA VAL A 35 13.91 -1.46 -3.57
C VAL A 35 12.88 -1.78 -2.49
N VAL A 36 13.28 -2.61 -1.53
CA VAL A 36 12.47 -3.01 -0.37
C VAL A 36 12.78 -2.06 0.78
N ALA A 37 11.90 -1.10 1.02
CA ALA A 37 12.07 -0.09 2.07
C ALA A 37 11.16 -0.41 3.27
N ASP A 38 11.73 -0.53 4.47
CA ASP A 38 10.97 -0.81 5.70
C ASP A 38 11.59 -0.11 6.90
N LEU A 39 10.78 0.22 7.92
CA LEU A 39 11.26 0.77 9.18
C LEU A 39 12.23 -0.19 9.89
N SER A 40 12.05 -1.50 9.71
CA SER A 40 13.00 -2.53 10.16
C SER A 40 13.93 -2.94 9.02
N GLY A 41 15.21 -2.58 9.12
CA GLY A 41 16.24 -3.00 8.17
C GLY A 41 16.28 -4.53 8.01
N THR A 42 16.21 -5.27 9.12
CA THR A 42 16.22 -6.74 9.11
C THR A 42 15.07 -7.35 8.30
N ARG A 43 13.86 -6.77 8.38
CA ARG A 43 12.73 -7.24 7.57
C ARG A 43 12.91 -6.91 6.10
N ALA A 44 13.42 -5.71 5.80
CA ALA A 44 13.74 -5.32 4.42
C ALA A 44 14.79 -6.27 3.80
N GLU A 45 15.86 -6.58 4.55
CA GLU A 45 16.91 -7.51 4.16
C GLU A 45 16.38 -8.92 3.93
N ALA A 46 15.53 -9.44 4.83
CA ALA A 46 14.95 -10.78 4.69
C ALA A 46 14.12 -10.92 3.40
N VAL A 47 13.30 -9.89 3.07
CA VAL A 47 12.51 -9.90 1.83
C VAL A 47 13.41 -9.74 0.61
N ALA A 48 14.37 -8.82 0.62
CA ALA A 48 15.30 -8.64 -0.50
C ALA A 48 16.14 -9.90 -0.75
N SER A 49 16.65 -10.55 0.32
CA SER A 49 17.38 -11.82 0.21
C SER A 49 16.53 -12.93 -0.37
N SER A 50 15.24 -13.04 0.05
CA SER A 50 14.32 -14.04 -0.53
C SER A 50 14.10 -13.82 -2.04
N ILE A 51 14.06 -12.56 -2.49
CA ILE A 51 13.94 -12.21 -3.91
C ILE A 51 15.21 -12.57 -4.67
N THR A 52 16.39 -12.22 -4.15
CA THR A 52 17.67 -12.48 -4.83
C THR A 52 18.02 -13.96 -4.88
N THR A 53 17.72 -14.71 -3.82
CA THR A 53 17.87 -16.18 -3.81
C THR A 53 16.96 -16.83 -4.84
N GLY A 54 15.77 -16.27 -5.10
CA GLY A 54 14.87 -16.69 -6.17
C GLY A 54 15.27 -16.22 -7.58
N GLY A 55 16.46 -15.61 -7.76
CA GLY A 55 16.97 -15.14 -9.06
C GLY A 55 16.45 -13.75 -9.47
N GLY A 56 15.70 -13.06 -8.63
CA GLY A 56 15.24 -11.69 -8.84
C GLY A 56 16.31 -10.65 -8.44
N ARG A 57 15.99 -9.37 -8.62
CA ARG A 57 16.85 -8.24 -8.26
C ARG A 57 16.21 -7.40 -7.17
N ALA A 58 16.84 -7.27 -6.02
CA ALA A 58 16.34 -6.43 -4.94
C ALA A 58 17.47 -5.76 -4.15
N ALA A 59 17.18 -4.58 -3.59
CA ALA A 59 18.05 -3.86 -2.66
C ALA A 59 17.24 -3.47 -1.41
N PRO A 60 17.67 -3.83 -0.19
CA PRO A 60 16.98 -3.45 1.04
C PRO A 60 17.42 -2.07 1.50
N ILE A 61 16.53 -1.35 2.19
CA ILE A 61 16.89 -0.14 2.92
C ILE A 61 16.03 0.04 4.16
N LYS A 62 16.67 0.38 5.30
CA LYS A 62 15.96 0.86 6.48
C LYS A 62 15.45 2.27 6.23
N MET A 63 14.13 2.47 6.31
CA MET A 63 13.49 3.75 6.00
C MET A 63 12.29 4.02 6.92
N ASP A 64 12.33 5.13 7.63
CA ASP A 64 11.12 5.74 8.17
C ASP A 64 10.42 6.52 7.04
N ALA A 65 9.22 6.10 6.67
CA ALA A 65 8.47 6.71 5.59
C ALA A 65 7.99 8.14 5.91
N SER A 66 7.95 8.53 7.19
CA SER A 66 7.62 9.87 7.64
C SER A 66 8.81 10.84 7.66
N ASP A 67 10.05 10.34 7.46
CA ASP A 67 11.27 11.16 7.35
C ASP A 67 11.57 11.52 5.89
N PRO A 68 11.48 12.83 5.53
CA PRO A 68 11.79 13.28 4.17
C PRO A 68 13.20 12.92 3.70
N ALA A 69 14.19 12.89 4.61
CA ALA A 69 15.56 12.56 4.27
C ALA A 69 15.71 11.07 3.97
N ALA A 70 15.04 10.19 4.74
CA ALA A 70 15.03 8.75 4.48
C ALA A 70 14.33 8.43 3.15
N VAL A 71 13.22 9.10 2.81
CA VAL A 71 12.56 8.95 1.51
C VAL A 71 13.49 9.33 0.37
N ARG A 72 14.19 10.47 0.45
CA ARG A 72 15.17 10.87 -0.58
C ARG A 72 16.30 9.86 -0.73
N ARG A 73 16.87 9.36 0.39
CA ARG A 73 17.92 8.32 0.34
C ARG A 73 17.42 7.05 -0.35
N THR A 74 16.16 6.67 -0.13
CA THR A 74 15.55 5.49 -0.76
C THR A 74 15.41 5.65 -2.28
N LEU A 75 14.99 6.84 -2.73
CA LEU A 75 14.92 7.15 -4.16
C LEU A 75 16.32 7.17 -4.79
N GLN A 76 17.31 7.75 -4.10
CA GLN A 76 18.69 7.78 -4.57
C GLN A 76 19.25 6.36 -4.68
N LEU A 77 18.99 5.47 -3.72
CA LEU A 77 19.40 4.07 -3.81
C LEU A 77 18.87 3.38 -5.07
N ALA A 78 17.61 3.64 -5.45
CA ALA A 78 17.04 3.08 -6.68
C ALA A 78 17.78 3.57 -7.93
N LEU A 79 18.11 4.86 -7.96
CA LEU A 79 18.86 5.45 -9.08
C LEU A 79 20.30 4.95 -9.15
N ASP A 80 21.00 4.89 -8.03
CA ASP A 80 22.40 4.46 -7.96
C ASP A 80 22.55 2.95 -8.27
N THR A 81 21.62 2.13 -7.79
CA THR A 81 21.72 0.67 -7.92
C THR A 81 21.15 0.17 -9.25
N PHE A 82 20.06 0.77 -9.72
CA PHE A 82 19.28 0.26 -10.85
C PHE A 82 19.14 1.27 -12.01
N GLY A 83 19.63 2.51 -11.84
CA GLY A 83 19.68 3.53 -12.87
C GLY A 83 18.35 4.23 -13.17
N ARG A 84 17.24 3.87 -12.53
CA ARG A 84 15.91 4.38 -12.88
C ARG A 84 14.88 4.18 -11.76
N LEU A 85 13.74 4.83 -11.90
CA LEU A 85 12.52 4.58 -11.12
C LEU A 85 11.31 4.60 -12.05
N ASP A 86 10.51 3.53 -12.02
CA ASP A 86 9.30 3.38 -12.83
C ASP A 86 8.03 3.33 -11.98
N VAL A 87 8.10 2.64 -10.86
CA VAL A 87 6.94 2.41 -9.98
C VAL A 87 7.27 2.82 -8.55
N MET A 88 6.39 3.62 -7.94
CA MET A 88 6.42 3.93 -6.51
C MET A 88 5.18 3.35 -5.84
N VAL A 89 5.37 2.45 -4.86
CA VAL A 89 4.29 1.91 -4.03
C VAL A 89 4.39 2.49 -2.63
N ASN A 90 3.49 3.43 -2.31
CA ASN A 90 3.36 4.02 -0.99
C ASN A 90 2.43 3.14 -0.14
N ASN A 91 3.01 2.19 0.58
CA ASN A 91 2.25 1.19 1.33
C ASN A 91 2.39 1.34 2.86
N ALA A 92 3.26 2.20 3.35
CA ALA A 92 3.39 2.44 4.79
C ALA A 92 2.07 2.96 5.41
N GLY A 93 1.76 2.48 6.60
CA GLY A 93 0.59 2.91 7.35
C GLY A 93 0.64 2.41 8.79
N LEU A 94 -0.04 3.14 9.67
CA LEU A 94 -0.14 2.89 11.10
C LEU A 94 -1.56 3.16 11.55
N ALA A 95 -2.13 2.25 12.36
CA ALA A 95 -3.39 2.44 13.07
C ALA A 95 -3.16 2.33 14.58
N GLU A 96 -3.71 3.25 15.34
CA GLU A 96 -3.69 3.28 16.81
C GLU A 96 -5.14 3.47 17.29
N PRO A 97 -5.82 2.34 17.60
CA PRO A 97 -7.22 2.38 18.00
C PRO A 97 -7.42 3.05 19.37
N ALA A 98 -8.33 4.02 19.43
CA ALA A 98 -8.83 4.63 20.65
C ALA A 98 -10.17 5.34 20.39
N PRO A 99 -11.06 5.54 21.39
CA PRO A 99 -12.18 6.47 21.29
C PRO A 99 -11.69 7.87 20.89
N LEU A 100 -12.50 8.62 20.13
CA LEU A 100 -12.08 9.91 19.56
C LEU A 100 -11.60 10.91 20.62
N ASP A 101 -12.28 10.98 21.74
CA ASP A 101 -11.98 11.87 22.87
C ASP A 101 -10.77 11.43 23.72
N GLU A 102 -10.30 10.19 23.53
CA GLU A 102 -9.11 9.63 24.18
C GLU A 102 -7.85 9.69 23.29
N ILE A 103 -7.99 10.03 21.99
CA ILE A 103 -6.84 10.13 21.10
C ILE A 103 -5.96 11.32 21.52
N SER A 104 -4.72 11.04 21.95
CA SER A 104 -3.76 12.11 22.20
C SER A 104 -3.33 12.79 20.90
N LEU A 105 -2.99 14.07 20.96
CA LEU A 105 -2.45 14.79 19.79
C LEU A 105 -1.16 14.14 19.27
N GLU A 106 -0.36 13.55 20.13
CA GLU A 106 0.84 12.80 19.74
C GLU A 106 0.48 11.57 18.89
N SER A 107 -0.48 10.74 19.33
CA SER A 107 -0.97 9.59 18.59
C SER A 107 -1.57 10.01 17.25
N TRP A 108 -2.43 11.04 17.27
CA TRP A 108 -2.98 11.63 16.04
C TRP A 108 -1.88 12.00 15.05
N ASN A 109 -0.90 12.82 15.49
CA ASN A 109 0.18 13.29 14.64
C ASN A 109 1.04 12.15 14.11
N ARG A 110 1.30 11.11 14.91
CA ARG A 110 2.05 9.92 14.47
C ARG A 110 1.31 9.13 13.40
N VAL A 111 0.00 8.89 13.57
CA VAL A 111 -0.83 8.21 12.56
C VAL A 111 -0.87 9.02 11.26
N ILE A 112 -1.09 10.32 11.32
CA ILE A 112 -1.08 11.21 10.14
C ILE A 112 0.30 11.20 9.46
N ALA A 113 1.38 11.29 10.23
CA ALA A 113 2.75 11.30 9.69
C ALA A 113 3.06 10.01 8.92
N VAL A 114 2.77 8.84 9.51
CA VAL A 114 3.09 7.54 8.91
C VAL A 114 2.11 7.15 7.80
N THR A 115 0.83 7.53 7.90
CA THR A 115 -0.22 7.01 7.00
C THR A 115 -0.56 7.97 5.85
N LEU A 116 -0.47 9.28 6.06
CA LEU A 116 -0.80 10.29 5.04
C LEU A 116 0.44 11.07 4.59
N THR A 117 1.20 11.66 5.53
CA THR A 117 2.36 12.49 5.17
C THR A 117 3.42 11.66 4.43
N SER A 118 3.61 10.39 4.78
CA SER A 118 4.51 9.48 4.07
C SER A 118 4.15 9.32 2.58
N VAL A 119 2.86 9.20 2.27
CA VAL A 119 2.36 9.12 0.88
C VAL A 119 2.66 10.42 0.12
N PHE A 120 2.41 11.57 0.76
CA PHE A 120 2.79 12.87 0.21
C PHE A 120 4.29 12.95 -0.07
N LEU A 121 5.15 12.55 0.88
CA LEU A 121 6.59 12.58 0.72
C LEU A 121 7.07 11.66 -0.40
N GLY A 122 6.54 10.44 -0.46
CA GLY A 122 6.82 9.51 -1.55
C GLY A 122 6.51 10.11 -2.91
N MET A 123 5.31 10.66 -3.09
CA MET A 123 4.91 11.34 -4.33
C MET A 123 5.75 12.59 -4.62
N LYS A 124 5.90 13.47 -3.64
CA LYS A 124 6.65 14.73 -3.78
C LYS A 124 8.06 14.50 -4.34
N HIS A 125 8.73 13.48 -3.85
CA HIS A 125 10.13 13.25 -4.22
C HIS A 125 10.30 12.34 -5.45
N CYS A 126 9.36 11.41 -5.77
CA CYS A 126 9.47 10.59 -6.98
C CYS A 126 8.96 11.30 -8.25
N LEU A 127 7.98 12.20 -8.14
CA LEU A 127 7.39 12.88 -9.30
C LEU A 127 8.40 13.64 -10.17
N PRO A 128 9.37 14.41 -9.64
CA PRO A 128 10.39 15.05 -10.51
C PRO A 128 11.20 14.04 -11.31
N ILE A 129 11.54 12.89 -10.71
CA ILE A 129 12.29 11.80 -11.37
C ILE A 129 11.46 11.20 -12.51
N MET A 130 10.18 10.92 -12.25
CA MET A 130 9.25 10.35 -13.24
C MET A 130 8.94 11.34 -14.36
N ARG A 131 8.76 12.64 -14.04
CA ARG A 131 8.56 13.69 -15.05
C ARG A 131 9.75 13.85 -15.98
N ALA A 132 10.97 13.83 -15.46
CA ALA A 132 12.19 13.88 -16.26
C ALA A 132 12.31 12.70 -17.23
N ARG A 133 11.68 11.55 -16.88
CA ARG A 133 11.63 10.36 -17.75
C ARG A 133 10.43 10.34 -18.71
N GLY A 134 9.43 11.21 -18.49
CA GLY A 134 8.20 11.22 -19.28
C GLY A 134 7.27 10.02 -19.07
N LYS A 135 7.48 9.20 -18.03
CA LYS A 135 6.63 8.05 -17.67
C LYS A 135 6.84 7.66 -16.22
N GLY A 136 5.75 7.25 -15.53
CA GLY A 136 5.83 6.70 -14.19
C GLY A 136 4.48 6.16 -13.71
N VAL A 137 4.51 5.34 -12.68
CA VAL A 137 3.29 4.88 -12.00
C VAL A 137 3.45 4.97 -10.49
N ILE A 138 2.42 5.47 -9.83
CA ILE A 138 2.34 5.50 -8.37
C ILE A 138 1.09 4.75 -7.94
N VAL A 139 1.25 3.81 -7.01
CA VAL A 139 0.13 3.11 -6.37
C VAL A 139 0.20 3.35 -4.87
N ASN A 140 -0.84 3.98 -4.33
CA ASN A 140 -0.96 4.25 -2.90
C ASN A 140 -1.83 3.18 -2.23
N THR A 141 -1.47 2.75 -1.03
CA THR A 141 -2.32 1.86 -0.22
C THR A 141 -3.19 2.72 0.69
N ALA A 142 -4.44 2.94 0.27
CA ALA A 142 -5.49 3.54 1.09
C ALA A 142 -6.13 2.47 2.01
N SER A 143 -7.44 2.49 2.17
CA SER A 143 -8.24 1.50 2.91
C SER A 143 -9.72 1.76 2.61
N ILE A 144 -10.58 0.78 2.83
CA ILE A 144 -12.03 1.01 2.95
C ILE A 144 -12.36 2.00 4.07
N SER A 145 -11.54 2.04 5.13
CA SER A 145 -11.60 3.05 6.21
C SER A 145 -11.46 4.49 5.73
N GLY A 146 -10.97 4.71 4.50
CA GLY A 146 -10.95 6.02 3.86
C GLY A 146 -12.21 6.33 3.06
N THR A 147 -13.08 5.35 2.84
CA THR A 147 -14.37 5.50 2.14
C THR A 147 -15.57 5.55 3.10
N GLY A 148 -15.36 5.05 4.32
CA GLY A 148 -16.33 5.05 5.41
C GLY A 148 -15.64 5.30 6.75
N GLY A 149 -16.36 5.13 7.86
CA GLY A 149 -15.83 5.28 9.22
C GLY A 149 -15.81 3.96 9.96
N ASP A 150 -14.73 3.69 10.69
CA ASP A 150 -14.61 2.56 11.60
C ASP A 150 -14.55 3.04 13.04
N TYR A 151 -15.14 2.28 13.94
CA TYR A 151 -15.11 2.59 15.37
C TYR A 151 -13.68 2.57 15.92
N GLY A 152 -13.33 3.61 16.66
CA GLY A 152 -12.04 3.71 17.34
C GLY A 152 -10.84 3.96 16.41
N LEU A 153 -11.04 4.29 15.12
CA LEU A 153 -9.99 4.50 14.14
C LEU A 153 -9.99 5.90 13.52
N SER A 154 -10.46 6.92 14.25
CA SER A 154 -10.72 8.26 13.71
C SER A 154 -9.51 8.88 13.02
N SER A 155 -8.30 8.80 13.60
CA SER A 155 -7.06 9.31 13.00
C SER A 155 -6.68 8.54 11.72
N TYR A 156 -6.84 7.22 11.74
CA TYR A 156 -6.57 6.36 10.59
C TYR A 156 -7.56 6.59 9.45
N ASN A 157 -8.86 6.68 9.76
CA ASN A 157 -9.92 6.97 8.79
C ASN A 157 -9.66 8.31 8.10
N ALA A 158 -9.36 9.36 8.87
CA ALA A 158 -9.01 10.68 8.33
C ALA A 158 -7.76 10.62 7.42
N ALA A 159 -6.72 9.90 7.85
CA ALA A 159 -5.51 9.72 7.06
C ALA A 159 -5.77 8.99 5.74
N LYS A 160 -6.54 7.88 5.78
CA LYS A 160 -6.84 7.08 4.58
C LYS A 160 -7.80 7.78 3.62
N ALA A 161 -8.76 8.57 4.12
CA ALA A 161 -9.57 9.47 3.30
C ALA A 161 -8.68 10.54 2.62
N GLY A 162 -7.72 11.09 3.36
CA GLY A 162 -6.70 12.00 2.83
C GLY A 162 -5.88 11.38 1.70
N VAL A 163 -5.44 10.11 1.85
CA VAL A 163 -4.71 9.38 0.80
C VAL A 163 -5.54 9.23 -0.47
N ILE A 164 -6.83 8.88 -0.35
CA ILE A 164 -7.73 8.76 -1.51
C ILE A 164 -7.82 10.10 -2.26
N ASN A 165 -8.08 11.20 -1.56
CA ASN A 165 -8.26 12.48 -2.22
C ASN A 165 -6.94 13.07 -2.74
N LEU A 166 -5.83 12.89 -2.02
CA LEU A 166 -4.49 13.27 -2.47
C LEU A 166 -4.08 12.50 -3.74
N THR A 167 -4.47 11.22 -3.86
CA THR A 167 -4.29 10.42 -5.08
C THR A 167 -4.98 11.06 -6.28
N ARG A 168 -6.22 11.53 -6.11
CA ARG A 168 -6.98 12.19 -7.18
C ARG A 168 -6.32 13.50 -7.63
N SER A 169 -5.97 14.36 -6.69
CA SER A 169 -5.30 15.63 -7.01
C SER A 169 -3.98 15.41 -7.74
N ALA A 170 -3.13 14.54 -7.21
CA ALA A 170 -1.84 14.23 -7.82
C ALA A 170 -1.98 13.58 -9.21
N ALA A 171 -3.01 12.76 -9.43
CA ALA A 171 -3.30 12.15 -10.72
C ALA A 171 -3.63 13.23 -11.79
N LEU A 172 -4.51 14.16 -11.45
CA LEU A 172 -4.90 15.25 -12.36
C LEU A 172 -3.69 16.12 -12.75
N GLU A 173 -2.86 16.48 -11.78
CA GLU A 173 -1.67 17.32 -11.98
C GLU A 173 -0.59 16.65 -12.86
N ASN A 174 -0.56 15.31 -12.91
CA ASN A 174 0.55 14.57 -13.51
C ASN A 174 0.15 13.74 -14.74
N ALA A 175 -1.13 13.68 -15.10
CA ALA A 175 -1.62 12.91 -16.26
C ALA A 175 -0.94 13.29 -17.57
N ARG A 176 -0.74 14.59 -17.82
CA ARG A 176 -0.07 15.10 -19.02
C ARG A 176 1.44 14.78 -19.09
N HIS A 177 2.02 14.33 -17.98
CA HIS A 177 3.39 13.85 -17.93
C HIS A 177 3.49 12.33 -18.09
N HIS A 178 2.38 11.67 -18.53
CA HIS A 178 2.27 10.23 -18.64
C HIS A 178 2.56 9.50 -17.33
N ILE A 179 2.20 10.11 -16.19
CA ILE A 179 2.32 9.50 -14.86
C ILE A 179 0.91 9.16 -14.39
N ARG A 180 0.66 7.87 -14.14
CA ARG A 180 -0.59 7.37 -13.57
C ARG A 180 -0.47 7.24 -12.05
N ILE A 181 -1.47 7.69 -11.33
CA ILE A 181 -1.49 7.65 -9.86
C ILE A 181 -2.84 7.12 -9.42
N ASN A 182 -2.84 5.97 -8.75
CA ASN A 182 -4.05 5.30 -8.27
C ASN A 182 -3.87 4.86 -6.82
N CYS A 183 -4.95 4.48 -6.16
CA CYS A 183 -4.85 3.79 -4.88
C CYS A 183 -5.70 2.52 -4.83
N VAL A 184 -5.25 1.56 -4.04
CA VAL A 184 -6.04 0.41 -3.61
C VAL A 184 -6.67 0.70 -2.26
N CYS A 185 -7.89 0.22 -2.04
CA CYS A 185 -8.64 0.33 -0.78
C CYS A 185 -8.92 -1.08 -0.24
N PRO A 186 -7.97 -1.72 0.46
CA PRO A 186 -8.17 -3.04 1.03
C PRO A 186 -9.23 -3.04 2.13
N GLY A 187 -9.96 -4.17 2.25
CA GLY A 187 -10.68 -4.57 3.46
C GLY A 187 -9.74 -5.12 4.53
N ALA A 188 -10.24 -6.01 5.40
CA ALA A 188 -9.39 -6.71 6.35
C ALA A 188 -8.53 -7.76 5.66
N ILE A 189 -7.21 -7.62 5.78
CA ILE A 189 -6.21 -8.48 5.15
C ILE A 189 -5.38 -9.17 6.23
N ASP A 190 -5.21 -10.49 6.15
CA ASP A 190 -4.39 -11.24 7.10
C ASP A 190 -2.92 -10.85 6.98
N THR A 191 -2.54 -9.95 7.84
CA THR A 191 -1.20 -9.38 7.89
C THR A 191 -0.76 -9.27 9.36
N ARG A 192 0.50 -8.94 9.56
CA ARG A 192 1.01 -8.59 10.88
C ARG A 192 0.19 -7.47 11.57
N GLY A 193 -0.49 -6.62 10.80
CA GLY A 193 -1.39 -5.59 11.33
C GLY A 193 -2.51 -6.17 12.19
N ILE A 194 -3.18 -7.24 11.73
CA ILE A 194 -4.20 -7.94 12.53
C ILE A 194 -3.59 -8.56 13.79
N GLN A 195 -2.37 -9.11 13.71
CA GLN A 195 -1.69 -9.67 14.88
C GLN A 195 -1.37 -8.60 15.93
N ILE A 196 -0.88 -7.43 15.48
CA ILE A 196 -0.56 -6.30 16.38
C ILE A 196 -1.82 -5.72 17.02
N LEU A 197 -2.87 -5.49 16.23
CA LEU A 197 -4.15 -4.94 16.70
C LEU A 197 -4.91 -5.93 17.59
N GLY A 198 -4.91 -7.20 17.22
CA GLY A 198 -5.60 -8.27 17.94
C GLY A 198 -4.88 -8.72 19.20
N ARG A 199 -3.56 -8.57 19.28
CA ARG A 199 -2.73 -9.12 20.36
C ARG A 199 -3.11 -10.59 20.63
N ASP A 200 -3.43 -10.94 21.86
CA ASP A 200 -3.83 -12.30 22.27
C ASP A 200 -5.19 -12.73 21.68
N ARG A 201 -5.93 -11.81 21.04
CA ARG A 201 -7.24 -12.03 20.42
C ARG A 201 -7.18 -11.99 18.87
N ALA A 202 -5.99 -12.15 18.28
CA ALA A 202 -5.83 -12.03 16.82
C ALA A 202 -6.73 -13.00 16.03
N ASP A 203 -6.90 -14.25 16.50
CA ASP A 203 -7.76 -15.24 15.86
C ASP A 203 -9.26 -14.90 15.99
N GLU A 204 -9.66 -14.33 17.12
CA GLU A 204 -11.01 -13.83 17.30
C GLU A 204 -11.28 -12.65 16.36
N LEU A 205 -10.35 -11.73 16.25
CA LEU A 205 -10.44 -10.60 15.33
C LEU A 205 -10.53 -11.07 13.87
N ARG A 206 -9.75 -12.10 13.47
CA ARG A 206 -9.89 -12.71 12.13
C ARG A 206 -11.28 -13.29 11.90
N ARG A 207 -11.86 -14.02 12.86
CA ARG A 207 -13.21 -14.58 12.75
C ARG A 207 -14.25 -13.47 12.62
N GLN A 208 -14.17 -12.41 13.44
CA GLN A 208 -15.07 -11.27 13.38
C GLN A 208 -15.00 -10.57 12.02
N HIS A 209 -13.79 -10.31 11.51
CA HIS A 209 -13.62 -9.74 10.19
C HIS A 209 -14.14 -10.67 9.08
N ALA A 210 -13.88 -11.97 9.16
CA ALA A 210 -14.39 -12.94 8.18
C ALA A 210 -15.92 -12.94 8.12
N ALA A 211 -16.57 -12.82 9.28
CA ALA A 211 -18.03 -12.84 9.37
C ALA A 211 -18.72 -11.62 8.72
N VAL A 212 -18.03 -10.48 8.63
CA VAL A 212 -18.60 -9.27 8.00
C VAL A 212 -18.26 -9.15 6.52
N HIS A 213 -17.26 -9.92 6.03
CA HIS A 213 -16.94 -9.95 4.60
C HIS A 213 -17.88 -10.90 3.85
N PRO A 214 -18.65 -10.45 2.83
CA PRO A 214 -19.53 -11.33 2.05
C PRO A 214 -18.84 -12.56 1.47
N ILE A 215 -17.55 -12.47 1.14
CA ILE A 215 -16.75 -13.61 0.66
C ILE A 215 -16.45 -14.66 1.75
N GLY A 216 -16.79 -14.38 3.03
CA GLY A 216 -16.68 -15.32 4.15
C GLY A 216 -15.28 -15.50 4.76
N ARG A 217 -14.30 -14.68 4.37
CA ARG A 217 -12.93 -14.72 4.92
C ARG A 217 -12.26 -13.35 4.89
N VAL A 218 -11.20 -13.19 5.65
CA VAL A 218 -10.24 -12.10 5.45
C VAL A 218 -9.48 -12.29 4.14
N GLY A 219 -9.03 -11.19 3.54
CA GLY A 219 -8.20 -11.24 2.33
C GLY A 219 -6.76 -11.63 2.66
N GLU A 220 -6.02 -12.04 1.64
CA GLU A 220 -4.59 -12.34 1.72
C GLU A 220 -3.78 -11.16 1.14
N ALA A 221 -2.56 -10.98 1.66
CA ALA A 221 -1.66 -9.93 1.19
C ALA A 221 -1.38 -10.02 -0.33
N ASP A 222 -1.35 -11.24 -0.85
CA ASP A 222 -1.09 -11.52 -2.26
C ASP A 222 -2.24 -11.09 -3.19
N GLU A 223 -3.49 -11.07 -2.70
CA GLU A 223 -4.64 -10.58 -3.45
C GLU A 223 -4.56 -9.05 -3.65
N ILE A 224 -4.09 -8.33 -2.62
CA ILE A 224 -3.84 -6.88 -2.75
C ILE A 224 -2.63 -6.63 -3.66
N ALA A 225 -1.55 -7.41 -3.50
CA ALA A 225 -0.38 -7.30 -4.35
C ALA A 225 -0.72 -7.49 -5.84
N SER A 226 -1.61 -8.44 -6.18
CA SER A 226 -2.09 -8.64 -7.55
C SER A 226 -2.75 -7.38 -8.13
N THR A 227 -3.58 -6.72 -7.32
CA THR A 227 -4.27 -5.49 -7.72
C THR A 227 -3.29 -4.32 -7.87
N VAL A 228 -2.29 -4.22 -6.98
CA VAL A 228 -1.23 -3.20 -7.08
C VAL A 228 -0.45 -3.39 -8.39
N LEU A 229 -0.07 -4.63 -8.74
CA LEU A 229 0.62 -4.91 -9.99
C LEU A 229 -0.25 -4.61 -11.22
N PHE A 230 -1.54 -4.96 -11.19
CA PHE A 230 -2.46 -4.58 -12.27
C PHE A 230 -2.48 -3.05 -12.47
N LEU A 231 -2.69 -2.27 -11.42
CA LEU A 231 -2.68 -0.80 -11.50
C LEU A 231 -1.32 -0.24 -11.93
N ALA A 232 -0.23 -0.94 -11.63
CA ALA A 232 1.11 -0.54 -12.05
C ALA A 232 1.41 -0.90 -13.52
N SER A 233 0.75 -1.89 -14.09
CA SER A 233 1.01 -2.41 -15.44
C SER A 233 0.41 -1.54 -16.54
N ASP A 234 0.82 -1.79 -17.79
CA ASP A 234 0.25 -1.13 -18.96
C ASP A 234 -1.21 -1.57 -19.26
N GLU A 235 -1.70 -2.67 -18.66
CA GLU A 235 -3.11 -3.08 -18.69
C GLU A 235 -4.04 -2.02 -18.06
N ALA A 236 -3.52 -1.21 -17.11
CA ALA A 236 -4.21 -0.09 -16.50
C ALA A 236 -3.89 1.27 -17.17
N SER A 237 -3.50 1.28 -18.44
CA SER A 237 -3.01 2.49 -19.14
C SER A 237 -3.99 3.65 -19.17
N PHE A 238 -5.30 3.39 -19.09
CA PHE A 238 -6.35 4.42 -19.05
C PHE A 238 -6.95 4.64 -17.67
N ILE A 239 -6.30 4.12 -16.60
CA ILE A 239 -6.74 4.24 -15.20
C ILE A 239 -5.79 5.19 -14.46
N THR A 240 -6.28 6.36 -14.05
CA THR A 240 -5.59 7.30 -13.17
C THR A 240 -6.59 8.04 -12.28
N GLY A 241 -6.23 8.34 -11.03
CA GLY A 241 -7.13 8.94 -10.03
C GLY A 241 -8.13 7.97 -9.40
N ALA A 242 -8.04 6.68 -9.71
CA ALA A 242 -8.97 5.68 -9.19
C ALA A 242 -8.63 5.29 -7.74
N ALA A 243 -9.71 5.03 -6.96
CA ALA A 243 -9.65 4.35 -5.66
C ALA A 243 -10.30 2.98 -5.83
N LEU A 244 -9.48 1.94 -6.03
CA LEU A 244 -9.96 0.59 -6.32
C LEU A 244 -10.16 -0.19 -5.02
N VAL A 245 -11.41 -0.50 -4.72
CA VAL A 245 -11.79 -1.29 -3.54
C VAL A 245 -11.47 -2.76 -3.76
N VAL A 246 -10.84 -3.40 -2.76
CA VAL A 246 -10.43 -4.81 -2.74
C VAL A 246 -10.73 -5.37 -1.36
N ASP A 247 -11.99 -5.69 -1.10
CA ASP A 247 -12.52 -5.92 0.24
C ASP A 247 -13.48 -7.12 0.37
N GLY A 248 -13.49 -8.02 -0.60
CA GLY A 248 -14.38 -9.18 -0.57
C GLY A 248 -15.88 -8.83 -0.51
N GLY A 249 -16.26 -7.65 -1.02
CA GLY A 249 -17.63 -7.18 -1.09
C GLY A 249 -18.13 -6.44 0.17
N LEU A 250 -17.27 -6.20 1.17
CA LEU A 250 -17.69 -5.58 2.44
C LEU A 250 -18.38 -4.24 2.24
N THR A 251 -17.82 -3.34 1.43
CA THR A 251 -18.38 -2.01 1.19
C THR A 251 -19.44 -1.97 0.08
N ALA A 252 -19.67 -3.06 -0.64
CA ALA A 252 -20.75 -3.17 -1.62
C ALA A 252 -22.12 -3.37 -0.96
N HIS A 253 -22.15 -3.72 0.33
CA HIS A 253 -23.37 -3.99 1.08
C HIS A 253 -24.00 -2.69 1.58
N THR A 254 -25.33 -2.55 1.39
CA THR A 254 -26.09 -1.36 1.81
C THR A 254 -26.48 -1.37 3.30
N GLY A 255 -26.20 -2.45 4.03
CA GLY A 255 -26.60 -2.65 5.42
C GLY A 255 -28.03 -3.20 5.58
N LEU A 256 -28.79 -3.42 4.50
CA LEU A 256 -30.11 -4.01 4.60
C LEU A 256 -30.05 -5.50 4.96
N PRO A 257 -31.05 -6.00 5.73
CA PRO A 257 -31.09 -7.42 6.09
C PRO A 257 -31.33 -8.30 4.84
N HIS A 258 -30.83 -9.53 4.90
CA HIS A 258 -31.06 -10.51 3.85
C HIS A 258 -32.55 -10.83 3.68
N PHE A 259 -33.10 -10.68 2.47
CA PHE A 259 -34.46 -11.08 2.15
C PHE A 259 -34.64 -12.61 2.01
N ARG A 260 -33.56 -13.34 1.80
CA ARG A 260 -33.50 -14.79 1.84
C ARG A 260 -32.38 -15.21 2.78
N ARG A 261 -32.62 -16.24 3.62
CA ARG A 261 -31.54 -16.82 4.42
C ARG A 261 -30.46 -17.36 3.46
N PRO A 262 -29.17 -17.09 3.70
CA PRO A 262 -28.12 -17.79 2.96
C PRO A 262 -28.32 -19.27 3.11
N THR A 263 -28.28 -20.02 2.02
CA THR A 263 -28.14 -21.48 2.07
C THR A 263 -26.78 -21.78 2.71
N PRO A 264 -26.71 -22.72 3.67
CA PRO A 264 -25.49 -23.08 4.36
C PRO A 264 -24.43 -23.61 3.39
#